data_560cdedb18b3a2c961210fe943ccc7ca
#
_entry.id   560cdedb18b3a2c961210fe943ccc7ca
#
_cell.length_a   1.000
_cell.length_b   1.000
_cell.length_c   1.000
_cell.angle_alpha   90.00
_cell.angle_beta   90.00
_cell.angle_gamma   90.00
#
_symmetry.space_group_name_H-M   'P 1'
#
loop_
_entity.id
_entity.type
_entity.pdbx_description
1 polymer ?
#
loop_
_entity_poly.entity_id
_entity_poly.type
_entity_poly.pdbx_seq_one_letter_code
_entity_poly.pdbx_strand_id
1 'polypeptide(L)'
;MAGLSHLARRFFGSLRPGGPRAADTEWAESQLLETEIPLWRAMSAPDRRHAAGVARRVELALGDEATRPVLAAALLHDVGKSESGLGTYGRVIATISGGVIGRDPEIIKAWTRTRGFTRRVGLYLQHPKLGGDLLGMAGSDPLTESWAREHHLPEDQWTVPATLGLALHAADDD
;
A
#
# COMPACT_ATOMS: atom_id res chain seq x y z
N MET A 1 -20.71 11.37 0.49
CA MET A 1 -20.87 10.66 1.80
C MET A 1 -20.29 9.24 1.81
N ALA A 2 -19.87 8.70 0.68
CA ALA A 2 -19.24 7.36 0.60
C ALA A 2 -17.86 7.29 1.30
N GLY A 3 -17.08 8.36 1.33
CA GLY A 3 -15.70 8.34 1.85
C GLY A 3 -15.55 8.09 3.36
N LEU A 4 -16.47 8.52 4.21
CA LEU A 4 -16.36 8.37 5.68
C LEU A 4 -16.68 6.94 6.13
N SER A 5 -17.66 6.29 5.52
CA SER A 5 -18.01 4.90 5.85
C SER A 5 -16.91 3.93 5.41
N HIS A 6 -16.25 4.22 4.31
CA HIS A 6 -15.12 3.46 3.78
C HIS A 6 -13.88 3.58 4.68
N LEU A 7 -13.49 4.81 5.05
CA LEU A 7 -12.42 5.06 6.02
C LEU A 7 -12.69 4.36 7.37
N ALA A 8 -13.95 4.37 7.85
CA ALA A 8 -14.33 3.68 9.06
C ALA A 8 -14.17 2.15 8.91
N ARG A 9 -14.61 1.55 7.79
CA ARG A 9 -14.47 0.11 7.56
C ARG A 9 -12.99 -0.31 7.49
N ARG A 10 -12.14 0.42 6.77
CA ARG A 10 -10.68 0.18 6.73
C ARG A 10 -10.05 0.32 8.12
N PHE A 11 -10.46 1.35 8.88
CA PHE A 11 -9.99 1.54 10.25
C PHE A 11 -10.38 0.37 11.16
N PHE A 12 -11.66 -0.01 11.20
CA PHE A 12 -12.11 -1.14 12.03
C PHE A 12 -11.54 -2.47 11.54
N GLY A 13 -11.32 -2.65 10.24
CA GLY A 13 -10.61 -3.79 9.68
C GLY A 13 -9.16 -3.88 10.18
N SER A 14 -8.45 -2.75 10.25
CA SER A 14 -7.06 -2.69 10.73
C SER A 14 -6.92 -2.92 12.24
N LEU A 15 -7.99 -2.76 13.01
CA LEU A 15 -8.02 -3.05 14.45
C LEU A 15 -8.12 -4.54 14.77
N ARG A 16 -8.54 -5.39 13.82
CA ARG A 16 -8.57 -6.83 14.04
C ARG A 16 -7.15 -7.35 14.20
N PRO A 17 -6.81 -7.99 15.33
CA PRO A 17 -5.50 -8.59 15.52
C PRO A 17 -5.28 -9.76 14.54
N GLY A 18 -4.03 -9.99 14.16
CA GLY A 18 -3.64 -11.10 13.30
C GLY A 18 -3.37 -10.71 11.84
N GLY A 19 -2.54 -11.53 11.20
CA GLY A 19 -2.18 -11.45 9.79
C GLY A 19 -3.13 -12.22 8.88
N PRO A 20 -2.74 -12.41 7.61
CA PRO A 20 -3.41 -13.32 6.70
C PRO A 20 -3.36 -14.76 7.26
N ARG A 21 -4.27 -15.62 6.80
CA ARG A 21 -4.21 -17.06 7.10
C ARG A 21 -2.93 -17.66 6.52
N ALA A 22 -2.47 -18.80 7.05
CA ALA A 22 -1.27 -19.46 6.55
C ALA A 22 -1.33 -19.73 5.04
N ALA A 23 -2.45 -20.26 4.55
CA ALA A 23 -2.66 -20.51 3.13
C ALA A 23 -2.61 -19.22 2.28
N ASP A 24 -3.14 -18.10 2.80
CA ASP A 24 -3.08 -16.81 2.10
C ASP A 24 -1.65 -16.23 2.09
N THR A 25 -0.89 -16.49 3.16
CA THR A 25 0.54 -16.10 3.22
C THR A 25 1.36 -16.89 2.20
N GLU A 26 1.20 -18.20 2.17
CA GLU A 26 1.91 -19.07 1.24
C GLU A 26 1.58 -18.72 -0.22
N TRP A 27 0.30 -18.52 -0.51
CA TRP A 27 -0.12 -18.07 -1.83
C TRP A 27 0.45 -16.68 -2.18
N ALA A 28 0.40 -15.70 -1.28
CA ALA A 28 0.94 -14.37 -1.53
C ALA A 28 2.45 -14.43 -1.84
N GLU A 29 3.20 -15.19 -1.05
CA GLU A 29 4.64 -15.37 -1.25
C GLU A 29 4.95 -16.08 -2.58
N SER A 30 4.08 -16.97 -3.07
CA SER A 30 4.22 -17.61 -4.37
C SER A 30 4.03 -16.66 -5.57
N GLN A 31 3.37 -15.52 -5.36
CA GLN A 31 3.19 -14.46 -6.37
C GLN A 31 4.33 -13.43 -6.40
N LEU A 32 5.26 -13.51 -5.45
CA LEU A 32 6.33 -12.54 -5.28
C LEU A 32 7.68 -13.07 -5.80
N LEU A 33 8.57 -12.17 -6.17
CA LEU A 33 9.99 -12.48 -6.38
C LEU A 33 10.64 -12.82 -5.04
N GLU A 34 11.72 -13.60 -5.07
CA GLU A 34 12.50 -13.88 -3.85
C GLU A 34 12.98 -12.61 -3.16
N THR A 35 13.28 -11.56 -3.93
CA THR A 35 13.69 -10.23 -3.44
C THR A 35 12.54 -9.40 -2.86
N GLU A 36 11.30 -9.68 -3.22
CA GLU A 36 10.09 -9.00 -2.73
C GLU A 36 9.56 -9.62 -1.43
N ILE A 37 9.81 -10.92 -1.21
CA ILE A 37 9.32 -11.63 -0.01
C ILE A 37 9.78 -10.97 1.30
N PRO A 38 11.04 -10.52 1.47
CA PRO A 38 11.44 -9.78 2.68
C PRO A 38 10.65 -8.49 2.88
N LEU A 39 10.34 -7.76 1.80
CA LEU A 39 9.53 -6.54 1.86
C LEU A 39 8.10 -6.84 2.31
N TRP A 40 7.47 -7.86 1.75
CA TRP A 40 6.17 -8.36 2.18
C TRP A 40 6.16 -8.72 3.67
N ARG A 41 7.16 -9.48 4.12
CA ARG A 41 7.28 -9.92 5.53
C ARG A 41 7.50 -8.75 6.50
N ALA A 42 8.11 -7.66 6.05
CA ALA A 42 8.32 -6.43 6.84
C ALA A 42 7.03 -5.62 7.05
N MET A 43 6.01 -5.82 6.21
CA MET A 43 4.71 -5.16 6.39
C MET A 43 4.03 -5.62 7.68
N SER A 44 3.22 -4.75 8.28
CA SER A 44 2.45 -5.13 9.47
C SER A 44 1.45 -6.25 9.17
N ALA A 45 1.11 -7.06 10.18
CA ALA A 45 0.15 -8.15 10.01
C ALA A 45 -1.22 -7.70 9.46
N PRO A 46 -1.80 -6.57 9.90
CA PRO A 46 -3.00 -6.01 9.28
C PRO A 46 -2.82 -5.59 7.82
N ASP A 47 -1.67 -4.99 7.46
CA ASP A 47 -1.39 -4.58 6.09
C ASP A 47 -1.27 -5.80 5.17
N ARG A 48 -0.56 -6.83 5.59
CA ARG A 48 -0.46 -8.09 4.82
C ARG A 48 -1.82 -8.74 4.63
N ARG A 49 -2.67 -8.76 5.66
CA ARG A 49 -4.02 -9.31 5.54
C ARG A 49 -4.87 -8.51 4.54
N HIS A 50 -4.81 -7.18 4.62
CA HIS A 50 -5.51 -6.31 3.67
C HIS A 50 -4.99 -6.55 2.25
N ALA A 51 -3.70 -6.47 2.03
CA ALA A 51 -3.08 -6.62 0.72
C ALA A 51 -3.34 -8.00 0.08
N ALA A 52 -3.32 -9.08 0.88
CA ALA A 52 -3.72 -10.41 0.41
C ALA A 52 -5.19 -10.43 -0.05
N GLY A 53 -6.08 -9.76 0.69
CA GLY A 53 -7.48 -9.59 0.28
C GLY A 53 -7.64 -8.81 -1.02
N VAL A 54 -6.90 -7.70 -1.16
CA VAL A 54 -6.86 -6.90 -2.41
C VAL A 54 -6.40 -7.79 -3.57
N ALA A 55 -5.28 -8.49 -3.43
CA ALA A 55 -4.73 -9.32 -4.50
C ALA A 55 -5.69 -10.45 -4.93
N ARG A 56 -6.42 -11.06 -3.98
CA ARG A 56 -7.45 -12.05 -4.31
C ARG A 56 -8.63 -11.45 -5.09
N ARG A 57 -9.04 -10.24 -4.78
CA ARG A 57 -10.09 -9.54 -5.54
C ARG A 57 -9.61 -9.20 -6.95
N VAL A 58 -8.35 -8.76 -7.09
CA VAL A 58 -7.73 -8.51 -8.40
C VAL A 58 -7.66 -9.79 -9.22
N GLU A 59 -7.20 -10.90 -8.63
CA GLU A 59 -7.17 -12.22 -9.29
C GLU A 59 -8.56 -12.62 -9.82
N LEU A 60 -9.59 -12.46 -8.98
CA LEU A 60 -10.96 -12.77 -9.38
C LEU A 60 -11.50 -11.84 -10.49
N ALA A 61 -11.16 -10.55 -10.43
CA ALA A 61 -11.65 -9.56 -11.39
C ALA A 61 -11.00 -9.66 -12.77
N LEU A 62 -9.70 -9.97 -12.81
CA LEU A 62 -8.90 -9.98 -14.04
C LEU A 62 -8.69 -11.36 -14.65
N GLY A 63 -8.92 -12.45 -13.89
CA GLY A 63 -8.69 -13.82 -14.40
C GLY A 63 -7.28 -13.98 -14.95
N ASP A 64 -7.15 -14.36 -16.21
CA ASP A 64 -5.87 -14.61 -16.88
C ASP A 64 -4.99 -13.34 -17.01
N GLU A 65 -5.57 -12.14 -16.94
CA GLU A 65 -4.82 -10.88 -16.93
C GLU A 65 -4.19 -10.56 -15.56
N ALA A 66 -4.57 -11.27 -14.49
CA ALA A 66 -3.96 -11.16 -13.17
C ALA A 66 -2.57 -11.81 -13.14
N THR A 67 -1.67 -11.31 -13.95
CA THR A 67 -0.29 -11.79 -14.03
C THR A 67 0.46 -11.56 -12.72
N ARG A 68 1.59 -12.24 -12.52
CA ARG A 68 2.42 -12.08 -11.33
C ARG A 68 2.76 -10.62 -11.00
N PRO A 69 3.19 -9.75 -11.96
CA PRO A 69 3.43 -8.34 -11.66
C PRO A 69 2.20 -7.60 -11.15
N VAL A 70 1.01 -7.91 -11.66
CA VAL A 70 -0.25 -7.31 -11.23
C VAL A 70 -0.61 -7.74 -9.81
N LEU A 71 -0.43 -9.03 -9.50
CA LEU A 71 -0.68 -9.54 -8.14
C LEU A 71 0.37 -9.02 -7.15
N ALA A 72 1.64 -8.92 -7.55
CA ALA A 72 2.67 -8.29 -6.74
C ALA A 72 2.37 -6.80 -6.48
N ALA A 73 1.86 -6.07 -7.49
CA ALA A 73 1.40 -4.70 -7.32
C ALA A 73 0.29 -4.59 -6.26
N ALA A 74 -0.71 -5.48 -6.31
CA ALA A 74 -1.77 -5.54 -5.31
C ALA A 74 -1.24 -5.91 -3.90
N LEU A 75 -0.26 -6.80 -3.80
CA LEU A 75 0.31 -7.24 -2.53
C LEU A 75 1.22 -6.19 -1.89
N LEU A 76 1.91 -5.39 -2.69
CA LEU A 76 3.00 -4.52 -2.22
C LEU A 76 2.71 -3.01 -2.37
N HIS A 77 1.48 -2.60 -2.81
CA HIS A 77 1.14 -1.19 -3.00
C HIS A 77 1.43 -0.33 -1.75
N ASP A 78 1.23 -0.89 -0.58
CA ASP A 78 1.36 -0.23 0.72
C ASP A 78 2.69 -0.54 1.44
N VAL A 79 3.65 -1.21 0.81
CA VAL A 79 4.89 -1.67 1.43
C VAL A 79 5.69 -0.54 2.09
N GLY A 80 5.66 0.66 1.53
CA GLY A 80 6.34 1.83 2.09
C GLY A 80 5.83 2.27 3.46
N LYS A 81 4.65 1.82 3.90
CA LYS A 81 4.14 2.10 5.27
C LYS A 81 5.03 1.50 6.35
N SER A 82 5.78 0.43 6.05
CA SER A 82 6.73 -0.21 6.97
C SER A 82 7.81 0.76 7.45
N GLU A 83 8.26 1.67 6.58
CA GLU A 83 9.31 2.65 6.86
C GLU A 83 8.93 3.67 7.95
N SER A 84 7.65 3.91 8.13
CA SER A 84 7.17 4.85 9.16
C SER A 84 7.27 4.30 10.57
N GLY A 85 7.22 2.98 10.74
CA GLY A 85 7.11 2.29 12.03
C GLY A 85 5.89 2.73 12.85
N LEU A 86 4.88 3.36 12.25
CA LEU A 86 3.66 3.78 12.94
C LEU A 86 2.71 2.59 13.13
N GLY A 87 2.24 2.40 14.38
CA GLY A 87 1.10 1.54 14.65
C GLY A 87 -0.22 2.17 14.20
N THR A 88 -1.32 1.42 14.31
CA THR A 88 -2.66 1.80 13.80
C THR A 88 -3.09 3.21 14.23
N TYR A 89 -2.98 3.55 15.51
CA TYR A 89 -3.36 4.88 16.01
C TYR A 89 -2.47 6.00 15.44
N GLY A 90 -1.15 5.75 15.33
CA GLY A 90 -0.23 6.71 14.73
C GLY A 90 -0.54 6.99 13.26
N ARG A 91 -1.02 6.00 12.51
CA ARG A 91 -1.44 6.14 11.11
C ARG A 91 -2.71 6.98 10.97
N VAL A 92 -3.67 6.84 11.89
CA VAL A 92 -4.86 7.70 11.92
C VAL A 92 -4.47 9.16 12.13
N ILE A 93 -3.60 9.43 13.11
CA ILE A 93 -3.09 10.79 13.34
C ILE A 93 -2.36 11.31 12.10
N ALA A 94 -1.53 10.48 11.46
CA ALA A 94 -0.82 10.86 10.24
C ALA A 94 -1.78 11.20 9.09
N THR A 95 -2.84 10.41 8.91
CA THR A 95 -3.87 10.66 7.88
C THR A 95 -4.59 11.98 8.11
N ILE A 96 -4.99 12.26 9.36
CA ILE A 96 -5.63 13.52 9.75
C ILE A 96 -4.66 14.69 9.53
N SER A 97 -3.40 14.56 9.98
CA SER A 97 -2.37 15.58 9.78
C SER A 97 -2.14 15.88 8.31
N GLY A 98 -2.07 14.86 7.46
CA GLY A 98 -1.96 15.01 6.01
C GLY A 98 -3.14 15.78 5.40
N GLY A 99 -4.35 15.52 5.88
CA GLY A 99 -5.55 16.26 5.47
C GLY A 99 -5.49 17.74 5.86
N VAL A 100 -5.04 18.05 7.07
CA VAL A 100 -4.92 19.44 7.56
C VAL A 100 -3.89 20.26 6.77
N ILE A 101 -2.74 19.67 6.42
CA ILE A 101 -1.69 20.37 5.64
C ILE A 101 -1.93 20.30 4.13
N GLY A 102 -3.07 19.76 3.67
CA GLY A 102 -3.34 19.61 2.23
C GLY A 102 -2.37 18.68 1.50
N ARG A 103 -1.64 17.84 2.22
CA ARG A 103 -0.57 16.97 1.69
C ARG A 103 0.53 17.73 0.96
N ASP A 104 0.84 18.95 1.41
CA ASP A 104 1.92 19.77 0.84
C ASP A 104 3.24 19.00 0.83
N PRO A 105 3.85 18.76 -0.36
CA PRO A 105 5.06 17.96 -0.48
C PRO A 105 6.26 18.54 0.26
N GLU A 106 6.39 19.87 0.33
CA GLU A 106 7.53 20.51 1.01
C GLU A 106 7.40 20.41 2.53
N ILE A 107 6.19 20.53 3.06
CA ILE A 107 5.93 20.32 4.50
C ILE A 107 6.21 18.86 4.86
N ILE A 108 5.69 17.90 4.08
CA ILE A 108 5.91 16.47 4.31
C ILE A 108 7.41 16.15 4.27
N LYS A 109 8.14 16.66 3.27
CA LYS A 109 9.59 16.50 3.14
C LYS A 109 10.34 17.13 4.31
N ALA A 110 9.92 18.29 4.79
CA ALA A 110 10.51 18.90 5.99
C ALA A 110 10.29 18.01 7.21
N TRP A 111 9.11 17.41 7.39
CA TRP A 111 8.81 16.48 8.48
C TRP A 111 9.71 15.25 8.48
N THR A 112 10.04 14.68 7.31
CA THR A 112 10.93 13.52 7.23
C THR A 112 12.35 13.81 7.73
N ARG A 113 12.78 15.09 7.74
CA ARG A 113 14.08 15.53 8.24
C ARG A 113 14.12 15.79 9.75
N THR A 114 12.96 15.74 10.41
CA THR A 114 12.83 15.92 11.86
C THR A 114 13.16 14.62 12.61
N ARG A 115 12.83 14.54 13.89
CA ARG A 115 13.00 13.35 14.73
C ARG A 115 11.67 12.93 15.36
N GLY A 116 11.65 11.72 15.92
CA GLY A 116 10.51 11.23 16.69
C GLY A 116 9.26 11.05 15.86
N PHE A 117 8.12 11.41 16.45
CA PHE A 117 6.79 11.15 15.88
C PHE A 117 6.55 11.93 14.58
N THR A 118 6.95 13.21 14.51
CA THR A 118 6.80 14.04 13.30
C THR A 118 7.50 13.42 12.09
N ARG A 119 8.72 12.91 12.28
CA ARG A 119 9.43 12.19 11.20
C ARG A 119 8.64 10.97 10.73
N ARG A 120 8.11 10.18 11.67
CA ARG A 120 7.34 8.97 11.36
C ARG A 120 6.06 9.31 10.59
N VAL A 121 5.40 10.42 10.93
CA VAL A 121 4.24 10.94 10.17
C VAL A 121 4.66 11.33 8.76
N GLY A 122 5.75 12.07 8.59
CA GLY A 122 6.29 12.44 7.27
C GLY A 122 6.61 11.20 6.41
N LEU A 123 7.26 10.19 6.98
CA LEU A 123 7.53 8.92 6.28
C LEU A 123 6.24 8.20 5.88
N TYR A 124 5.25 8.15 6.78
CA TYR A 124 3.95 7.56 6.46
C TYR A 124 3.25 8.26 5.30
N LEU A 125 3.27 9.60 5.26
CA LEU A 125 2.66 10.37 4.18
C LEU A 125 3.41 10.23 2.85
N GLN A 126 4.68 9.82 2.88
CA GLN A 126 5.50 9.52 1.70
C GLN A 126 5.53 8.03 1.33
N HIS A 127 4.69 7.17 1.96
CA HIS A 127 4.75 5.73 1.71
C HIS A 127 4.63 5.33 0.23
N PRO A 128 3.85 6.02 -0.64
CA PRO A 128 3.82 5.64 -2.06
C PRO A 128 5.20 5.77 -2.71
N LYS A 129 5.86 6.89 -2.49
CA LYS A 129 7.22 7.11 -3.00
C LYS A 129 8.21 6.10 -2.41
N LEU A 130 8.21 5.92 -1.10
CA LEU A 130 9.11 5.00 -0.41
C LEU A 130 8.87 3.55 -0.84
N GLY A 131 7.62 3.16 -1.04
CA GLY A 131 7.26 1.84 -1.56
C GLY A 131 7.83 1.59 -2.95
N GLY A 132 7.65 2.53 -3.87
CA GLY A 132 8.26 2.44 -5.19
C GLY A 132 9.79 2.39 -5.15
N ASP A 133 10.45 3.19 -4.28
CA ASP A 133 11.91 3.17 -4.12
C ASP A 133 12.39 1.78 -3.62
N LEU A 134 11.70 1.18 -2.63
CA LEU A 134 11.99 -0.16 -2.12
C LEU A 134 11.82 -1.24 -3.20
N LEU A 135 10.75 -1.17 -3.98
CA LEU A 135 10.45 -2.12 -5.06
C LEU A 135 11.47 -2.01 -6.20
N GLY A 136 11.83 -0.78 -6.58
CA GLY A 136 12.91 -0.56 -7.56
C GLY A 136 14.24 -1.15 -7.11
N MET A 137 14.61 -1.00 -5.83
CA MET A 137 15.82 -1.62 -5.27
C MET A 137 15.73 -3.15 -5.21
N ALA A 138 14.53 -3.71 -5.05
CA ALA A 138 14.31 -5.15 -5.08
C ALA A 138 14.33 -5.75 -6.49
N GLY A 139 14.33 -4.91 -7.54
CA GLY A 139 14.25 -5.34 -8.93
C GLY A 139 12.85 -5.83 -9.31
N SER A 140 11.82 -5.27 -8.69
CA SER A 140 10.43 -5.53 -9.02
C SER A 140 10.10 -5.15 -10.47
N ASP A 141 9.03 -5.71 -11.00
CA ASP A 141 8.51 -5.33 -12.30
C ASP A 141 8.13 -3.83 -12.31
N PRO A 142 8.36 -3.08 -13.41
CA PRO A 142 8.01 -1.67 -13.52
C PRO A 142 6.53 -1.37 -13.20
N LEU A 143 5.61 -2.28 -13.53
CA LEU A 143 4.19 -2.14 -13.18
C LEU A 143 3.99 -2.16 -11.65
N THR A 144 4.66 -3.08 -10.96
CA THR A 144 4.59 -3.21 -9.50
C THR A 144 5.14 -1.95 -8.82
N GLU A 145 6.27 -1.44 -9.31
CA GLU A 145 6.89 -0.21 -8.81
C GLU A 145 5.99 1.01 -9.06
N SER A 146 5.49 1.18 -10.31
CA SER A 146 4.62 2.29 -10.68
C SER A 146 3.35 2.31 -9.84
N TRP A 147 2.67 1.17 -9.68
CA TRP A 147 1.45 1.12 -8.89
C TRP A 147 1.66 1.51 -7.42
N ALA A 148 2.75 1.09 -6.80
CA ALA A 148 3.08 1.51 -5.44
C ALA A 148 3.23 3.04 -5.32
N ARG A 149 3.70 3.72 -6.36
CA ARG A 149 3.82 5.19 -6.40
C ARG A 149 2.49 5.89 -6.68
N GLU A 150 1.63 5.28 -7.46
CA GLU A 150 0.52 5.93 -8.14
C GLU A 150 -0.87 5.62 -7.55
N HIS A 151 -1.00 4.58 -6.72
CA HIS A 151 -2.30 4.10 -6.22
C HIS A 151 -3.14 5.16 -5.47
N HIS A 152 -2.54 6.27 -5.06
CA HIS A 152 -3.24 7.42 -4.45
C HIS A 152 -3.38 8.63 -5.40
N LEU A 153 -2.84 8.54 -6.62
CA LEU A 153 -2.99 9.59 -7.62
C LEU A 153 -4.35 9.49 -8.31
N PRO A 154 -4.84 10.60 -8.88
CA PRO A 154 -5.98 10.56 -9.78
C PRO A 154 -5.70 9.65 -10.99
N GLU A 155 -6.73 9.06 -11.56
CA GLU A 155 -6.64 8.09 -12.66
C GLU A 155 -5.89 8.63 -13.90
N ASP A 156 -6.06 9.93 -14.20
CA ASP A 156 -5.39 10.61 -15.31
C ASP A 156 -3.87 10.80 -15.12
N GLN A 157 -3.35 10.47 -13.94
CA GLN A 157 -1.92 10.53 -13.62
C GLN A 157 -1.28 9.13 -13.51
N TRP A 158 -2.05 8.06 -13.72
CA TRP A 158 -1.48 6.70 -13.71
C TRP A 158 -0.67 6.43 -14.98
N THR A 159 0.49 5.79 -14.81
CA THR A 159 1.31 5.31 -15.92
C THR A 159 1.08 3.82 -16.19
N VAL A 160 0.46 3.10 -15.25
CA VAL A 160 0.03 1.72 -15.45
C VAL A 160 -1.14 1.65 -16.45
N PRO A 161 -1.32 0.55 -17.20
CA PRO A 161 -2.48 0.39 -18.08
C PRO A 161 -3.81 0.64 -17.34
N ALA A 162 -4.67 1.49 -17.90
CA ALA A 162 -5.90 1.95 -17.21
C ALA A 162 -6.80 0.79 -16.75
N THR A 163 -6.93 -0.27 -17.54
CA THR A 163 -7.72 -1.46 -17.16
C THR A 163 -7.20 -2.13 -15.89
N LEU A 164 -5.88 -2.25 -15.76
CA LEU A 164 -5.22 -2.83 -14.59
C LEU A 164 -5.30 -1.87 -13.40
N GLY A 165 -5.05 -0.57 -13.62
CA GLY A 165 -5.16 0.45 -12.58
C GLY A 165 -6.56 0.51 -11.97
N LEU A 166 -7.61 0.49 -12.81
CA LEU A 166 -9.01 0.47 -12.36
C LEU A 166 -9.33 -0.78 -11.53
N ALA A 167 -8.87 -1.96 -11.95
CA ALA A 167 -9.09 -3.19 -11.20
C ALA A 167 -8.35 -3.19 -9.85
N LEU A 168 -7.10 -2.72 -9.84
CA LEU A 168 -6.29 -2.58 -8.63
C LEU A 168 -6.92 -1.57 -7.64
N HIS A 169 -7.35 -0.42 -8.16
CA HIS A 169 -7.98 0.63 -7.35
C HIS A 169 -9.32 0.18 -6.77
N ALA A 170 -10.19 -0.38 -7.60
CA ALA A 170 -11.48 -0.90 -7.14
C ALA A 170 -11.31 -1.99 -6.07
N ALA A 171 -10.32 -2.87 -6.26
CA ALA A 171 -10.03 -3.92 -5.29
C ALA A 171 -9.46 -3.38 -3.95
N ASP A 172 -8.75 -2.26 -3.94
CA ASP A 172 -8.28 -1.61 -2.70
C ASP A 172 -9.42 -0.89 -1.98
N ASP A 173 -10.40 -0.39 -2.72
CA ASP A 173 -11.54 0.34 -2.18
C ASP A 173 -12.63 -0.55 -1.55
N ASP A 174 -12.69 -1.84 -1.80
CA ASP A 174 -13.62 -2.82 -1.21
C ASP A 174 -13.13 -3.36 0.15
#